data_0977ec703961d0115317e5ed6a894066
#
_entry.id   0977ec703961d0115317e5ed6a894066
#
_cell.length_a   1.000
_cell.length_b   1.000
_cell.length_c   1.000
_cell.angle_alpha   90.00
_cell.angle_beta   90.00
_cell.angle_gamma   90.00
#
_symmetry.space_group_name_H-M   'P 1'
#
loop_
_entity.id
_entity.type
_entity.pdbx_description
1 polymer ?
#
loop_
_entity_poly.entity_id
_entity_poly.type
_entity_poly.pdbx_seq_one_letter_code
_entity_poly.pdbx_strand_id
1 'polypeptide(L)'
;PDRIFGFSPIPAMSMVSYAAGSRYLSLIGGVCMSFYDWYCDLPPASPQVWGEQTDVPESADWYNSTYIIAWGSNVPQTRTPDAHFFTEVRYKGAKTVAVTPDYSEVAKLADLWMHPKQGTDAALAMAMGHVALNEFYFKQRSTYFDDYARRYTDLPLLLMLKESVLPDGSTTLVPDRYLRASDFNGKLGQDNNPEWKTVAFDTAGRVVLPNGSIGFRWGAEGRADQGKWNLESKEARHGTDVKLKLSVIEDGEQAHEVVDIGLPYFGGVSTPHFKSNTQNGEVNFVKVPAVRLRLGKEGDHREALVATVFDLQVAQYGIDRGLGSGAKSYDDDAAYTPAWAESITGTPRDQIITVARQFAENAHKTHGKSMVIIGAAMNHWYHADMNYRGVINMLMMCGCIGQSGGGWAHYVGQEKLRPQTGWTALAFALDWIRPPRQMNSTSFFYAHTDQWRYEKLGLDHVLLLVDDIST
;
A
#
# COMPACT_ATOMS: atom_id res chain seq x y z
N PRO A 1 -37.63 9.00 -6.36
CA PRO A 1 -36.98 7.92 -5.60
C PRO A 1 -35.47 8.17 -5.45
N ASP A 2 -34.80 8.71 -6.46
CA ASP A 2 -33.36 9.02 -6.46
C ASP A 2 -32.91 10.11 -5.46
N ARG A 3 -33.85 10.81 -4.82
CA ARG A 3 -33.62 11.72 -3.70
C ARG A 3 -33.79 11.05 -2.33
N ILE A 4 -34.12 9.76 -2.32
CA ILE A 4 -34.22 8.97 -1.11
C ILE A 4 -32.95 8.14 -0.99
N PHE A 5 -32.25 8.32 0.11
CA PHE A 5 -31.07 7.53 0.42
C PHE A 5 -31.12 7.05 1.86
N GLY A 6 -30.42 6.00 2.14
CA GLY A 6 -30.32 5.46 3.49
C GLY A 6 -29.16 4.52 3.64
N PHE A 7 -28.89 4.18 4.89
CA PHE A 7 -27.84 3.26 5.28
C PHE A 7 -28.47 1.98 5.82
N SER A 8 -27.89 0.86 5.48
CA SER A 8 -28.21 -0.42 6.08
C SER A 8 -27.24 -0.72 7.21
N PRO A 9 -27.65 -1.42 8.27
CA PRO A 9 -26.72 -1.93 9.27
C PRO A 9 -25.66 -2.83 8.62
N ILE A 10 -24.50 -2.93 9.29
CA ILE A 10 -23.46 -3.83 8.84
C ILE A 10 -23.93 -5.29 8.93
N PRO A 11 -23.55 -6.14 7.98
CA PRO A 11 -24.01 -7.54 7.92
C PRO A 11 -23.68 -8.36 9.16
N ALA A 12 -22.60 -8.02 9.87
CA ALA A 12 -22.17 -8.70 11.08
C ALA A 12 -23.18 -8.60 12.24
N MET A 13 -23.98 -7.54 12.27
CA MET A 13 -24.97 -7.34 13.33
C MET A 13 -26.23 -8.19 13.13
N SER A 14 -26.82 -8.15 11.95
CA SER A 14 -27.99 -8.93 11.60
C SER A 14 -28.15 -9.00 10.08
N MET A 15 -28.14 -10.19 9.54
CA MET A 15 -28.38 -10.41 8.11
C MET A 15 -29.77 -9.93 7.67
N VAL A 16 -30.76 -10.15 8.52
CA VAL A 16 -32.15 -9.74 8.24
C VAL A 16 -32.27 -8.21 8.22
N SER A 17 -31.69 -7.54 9.20
CA SER A 17 -31.70 -6.06 9.26
C SER A 17 -30.96 -5.44 8.07
N TYR A 18 -29.80 -5.99 7.73
CA TYR A 18 -29.04 -5.60 6.55
C TYR A 18 -29.87 -5.76 5.27
N ALA A 19 -30.43 -6.95 5.06
CA ALA A 19 -31.19 -7.26 3.86
C ALA A 19 -32.46 -6.43 3.77
N ALA A 20 -33.20 -6.25 4.86
CA ALA A 20 -34.48 -5.52 4.85
C ALA A 20 -34.31 -4.06 4.42
N GLY A 21 -33.34 -3.33 5.00
CA GLY A 21 -33.08 -1.93 4.66
C GLY A 21 -32.57 -1.75 3.23
N SER A 22 -31.58 -2.53 2.85
CA SER A 22 -31.03 -2.50 1.49
C SER A 22 -32.07 -2.86 0.43
N ARG A 23 -32.88 -3.90 0.70
CA ARG A 23 -33.96 -4.33 -0.20
C ARG A 23 -35.03 -3.25 -0.38
N TYR A 24 -35.47 -2.63 0.71
CA TYR A 24 -36.44 -1.55 0.65
C TYR A 24 -35.95 -0.42 -0.26
N LEU A 25 -34.74 0.09 -0.02
CA LEU A 25 -34.18 1.15 -0.85
C LEU A 25 -34.04 0.73 -2.31
N SER A 26 -33.58 -0.47 -2.56
CA SER A 26 -33.42 -0.99 -3.92
C SER A 26 -34.77 -1.09 -4.66
N LEU A 27 -35.80 -1.58 -3.99
CA LEU A 27 -37.15 -1.73 -4.59
C LEU A 27 -37.83 -0.40 -4.93
N ILE A 28 -37.67 0.62 -4.09
CA ILE A 28 -38.22 1.96 -4.37
C ILE A 28 -37.36 2.78 -5.35
N GLY A 29 -36.20 2.27 -5.76
CA GLY A 29 -35.26 2.98 -6.62
C GLY A 29 -34.48 4.08 -5.88
N GLY A 30 -34.41 4.00 -4.57
CA GLY A 30 -33.55 4.85 -3.73
C GLY A 30 -32.07 4.51 -3.84
N VAL A 31 -31.24 5.26 -3.14
CA VAL A 31 -29.81 5.03 -3.06
C VAL A 31 -29.48 4.32 -1.75
N CYS A 32 -28.94 3.12 -1.84
CA CYS A 32 -28.42 2.39 -0.70
C CYS A 32 -26.95 2.76 -0.52
N MET A 33 -26.63 3.53 0.52
CA MET A 33 -25.26 3.91 0.86
C MET A 33 -24.64 2.84 1.75
N SER A 34 -23.38 2.62 1.59
CA SER A 34 -22.64 1.72 2.47
C SER A 34 -22.44 2.37 3.83
N PHE A 35 -22.74 1.61 4.88
CA PHE A 35 -22.47 2.04 6.24
C PHE A 35 -20.98 2.30 6.47
N TYR A 36 -20.13 1.50 5.89
CA TYR A 36 -18.69 1.63 5.99
C TYR A 36 -18.16 2.91 5.36
N ASP A 37 -18.78 3.38 4.30
CA ASP A 37 -18.39 4.60 3.63
C ASP A 37 -18.70 5.85 4.44
N TRP A 38 -19.67 5.75 5.31
CA TRP A 38 -20.12 6.87 6.12
C TRP A 38 -19.22 7.16 7.30
N TYR A 39 -18.79 6.13 8.02
CA TYR A 39 -18.14 6.30 9.31
C TYR A 39 -16.66 6.66 9.23
N CYS A 40 -16.04 6.62 8.07
CA CYS A 40 -14.61 6.91 7.93
C CYS A 40 -13.70 6.12 8.90
N ASP A 41 -14.24 5.10 9.55
CA ASP A 41 -13.50 4.21 10.44
C ASP A 41 -12.92 3.01 9.70
N LEU A 42 -12.97 3.06 8.38
CA LEU A 42 -12.47 2.03 7.49
C LEU A 42 -11.13 2.43 6.90
N PRO A 43 -10.31 1.47 6.49
CA PRO A 43 -8.96 1.72 6.06
C PRO A 43 -8.95 2.56 4.78
N PRO A 44 -8.64 3.84 4.84
CA PRO A 44 -8.69 4.70 3.66
C PRO A 44 -7.64 4.31 2.61
N ALA A 45 -6.54 3.67 3.02
CA ALA A 45 -5.47 3.29 2.12
C ALA A 45 -5.67 1.91 1.48
N SER A 46 -6.36 0.98 2.14
CA SER A 46 -6.52 -0.39 1.61
C SER A 46 -7.21 -0.42 0.24
N PRO A 47 -8.33 0.29 0.00
CA PRO A 47 -8.94 0.34 -1.32
C PRO A 47 -8.03 0.90 -2.40
N GLN A 48 -7.19 1.89 -2.05
CA GLN A 48 -6.26 2.51 -2.99
C GLN A 48 -5.10 1.58 -3.36
N VAL A 49 -4.69 0.71 -2.45
CA VAL A 49 -3.57 -0.22 -2.67
C VAL A 49 -4.05 -1.53 -3.30
N TRP A 50 -5.17 -2.06 -2.82
CA TRP A 50 -5.64 -3.42 -3.17
C TRP A 50 -6.97 -3.44 -3.91
N GLY A 51 -7.65 -2.30 -4.04
CA GLY A 51 -8.99 -2.24 -4.60
C GLY A 51 -10.07 -2.86 -3.71
N GLU A 52 -9.72 -3.29 -2.50
CA GLU A 52 -10.60 -3.95 -1.55
C GLU A 52 -10.40 -3.36 -0.15
N GLN A 53 -11.50 -3.08 0.53
CA GLN A 53 -11.51 -2.41 1.81
C GLN A 53 -11.32 -3.36 2.99
N THR A 54 -11.96 -4.51 2.94
CA THR A 54 -12.11 -5.42 4.08
C THR A 54 -11.61 -6.82 3.81
N ASP A 55 -10.68 -6.97 2.88
CA ASP A 55 -10.10 -8.29 2.61
C ASP A 55 -9.06 -8.64 3.66
N VAL A 56 -9.48 -9.48 4.61
CA VAL A 56 -8.72 -9.85 5.79
C VAL A 56 -8.72 -11.37 5.97
N PRO A 57 -7.68 -11.93 6.59
CA PRO A 57 -7.67 -13.35 6.96
C PRO A 57 -8.76 -13.65 7.99
N GLU A 58 -9.26 -14.85 7.99
CA GLU A 58 -10.08 -15.37 9.09
C GLU A 58 -9.28 -15.38 10.39
N SER A 59 -9.94 -15.16 11.53
CA SER A 59 -9.27 -15.14 12.84
C SER A 59 -8.57 -16.46 13.17
N ALA A 60 -9.09 -17.58 12.66
CA ALA A 60 -8.44 -18.88 12.80
C ALA A 60 -7.06 -18.97 12.12
N ASP A 61 -6.81 -18.16 11.09
CA ASP A 61 -5.50 -18.08 10.42
C ASP A 61 -4.41 -17.46 11.30
N TRP A 62 -4.79 -16.74 12.37
CA TRP A 62 -3.82 -16.21 13.33
C TRP A 62 -3.02 -17.32 14.00
N TYR A 63 -3.58 -18.53 14.14
CA TYR A 63 -2.86 -19.71 14.65
C TYR A 63 -1.68 -20.14 13.77
N ASN A 64 -1.65 -19.75 12.52
CA ASN A 64 -0.56 -20.03 11.59
C ASN A 64 0.55 -18.99 11.64
N SER A 65 0.31 -17.87 12.33
CA SER A 65 1.29 -16.80 12.51
C SER A 65 2.35 -17.18 13.54
N THR A 66 3.55 -16.65 13.35
CA THR A 66 4.66 -16.84 14.30
C THR A 66 5.14 -15.50 14.89
N TYR A 67 4.66 -14.37 14.36
CA TYR A 67 4.88 -13.05 14.91
C TYR A 67 3.66 -12.16 14.64
N ILE A 68 3.05 -11.61 15.68
CA ILE A 68 1.84 -10.79 15.56
C ILE A 68 2.06 -9.45 16.24
N ILE A 69 1.77 -8.37 15.53
CA ILE A 69 1.68 -7.02 16.09
C ILE A 69 0.20 -6.63 16.17
N ALA A 70 -0.33 -6.42 17.37
CA ALA A 70 -1.63 -5.77 17.56
C ALA A 70 -1.41 -4.25 17.59
N TRP A 71 -1.74 -3.57 16.52
CA TRP A 71 -1.48 -2.15 16.35
C TRP A 71 -2.77 -1.34 16.41
N GLY A 72 -2.90 -0.55 17.46
CA GLY A 72 -4.11 0.23 17.72
C GLY A 72 -5.37 -0.61 17.91
N SER A 73 -5.21 -1.89 18.25
CA SER A 73 -6.28 -2.88 18.39
C SER A 73 -6.26 -3.51 19.77
N ASN A 74 -7.23 -3.16 20.60
CA ASN A 74 -7.42 -3.81 21.91
C ASN A 74 -8.22 -5.10 21.73
N VAL A 75 -7.60 -6.11 21.12
CA VAL A 75 -8.23 -7.37 20.69
C VAL A 75 -9.10 -8.01 21.78
N PRO A 76 -8.66 -8.14 23.05
CA PRO A 76 -9.45 -8.81 24.07
C PRO A 76 -10.76 -8.07 24.42
N GLN A 77 -10.81 -6.76 24.24
CA GLN A 77 -11.97 -5.95 24.57
C GLN A 77 -12.85 -5.63 23.37
N THR A 78 -12.23 -5.24 22.25
CA THR A 78 -12.98 -4.77 21.07
C THR A 78 -13.25 -5.89 20.06
N ARG A 79 -12.58 -7.02 20.21
CA ARG A 79 -12.73 -8.26 19.43
C ARG A 79 -12.82 -9.49 20.32
N THR A 80 -13.65 -9.42 21.33
CA THR A 80 -13.75 -10.48 22.36
C THR A 80 -13.86 -11.88 21.79
N PRO A 81 -14.62 -12.16 20.71
CA PRO A 81 -14.68 -13.49 20.10
C PRO A 81 -13.33 -13.96 19.53
N ASP A 82 -12.44 -13.04 19.15
CA ASP A 82 -11.15 -13.35 18.55
C ASP A 82 -10.00 -13.38 19.56
N ALA A 83 -10.26 -12.97 20.79
CA ALA A 83 -9.23 -12.83 21.83
C ALA A 83 -8.47 -14.13 22.10
N HIS A 84 -9.15 -15.27 22.04
CA HIS A 84 -8.52 -16.57 22.27
C HIS A 84 -7.48 -16.92 21.20
N PHE A 85 -7.69 -16.56 19.94
CA PHE A 85 -6.70 -16.76 18.89
C PHE A 85 -5.40 -16.01 19.20
N PHE A 86 -5.51 -14.76 19.65
CA PHE A 86 -4.35 -13.95 20.00
C PHE A 86 -3.59 -14.48 21.21
N THR A 87 -4.30 -15.01 22.21
CA THR A 87 -3.67 -15.56 23.41
C THR A 87 -3.11 -16.96 23.17
N GLU A 88 -3.83 -17.81 22.48
CA GLU A 88 -3.47 -19.21 22.28
C GLU A 88 -2.34 -19.40 21.26
N VAL A 89 -2.19 -18.50 20.28
CA VAL A 89 -1.07 -18.57 19.33
C VAL A 89 0.29 -18.51 20.04
N ARG A 90 0.36 -17.89 21.21
CA ARG A 90 1.57 -17.83 22.04
C ARG A 90 1.97 -19.20 22.58
N TYR A 91 1.00 -20.06 22.86
CA TYR A 91 1.28 -21.45 23.26
C TYR A 91 1.91 -22.28 22.14
N LYS A 92 1.79 -21.82 20.90
CA LYS A 92 2.47 -22.39 19.74
C LYS A 92 3.84 -21.76 19.48
N GLY A 93 4.28 -20.83 20.35
CA GLY A 93 5.57 -20.16 20.25
C GLY A 93 5.57 -18.87 19.44
N ALA A 94 4.40 -18.39 19.00
CA ALA A 94 4.32 -17.09 18.34
C ALA A 94 4.67 -15.96 19.31
N LYS A 95 5.38 -14.94 18.80
CA LYS A 95 5.69 -13.74 19.54
C LYS A 95 4.63 -12.68 19.28
N THR A 96 4.23 -11.94 20.31
CA THR A 96 3.19 -10.93 20.23
C THR A 96 3.70 -9.58 20.71
N VAL A 97 3.35 -8.53 19.97
CA VAL A 97 3.66 -7.14 20.31
C VAL A 97 2.37 -6.33 20.31
N ALA A 98 2.20 -5.49 21.31
CA ALA A 98 1.13 -4.49 21.33
C ALA A 98 1.71 -3.10 21.04
N VAL A 99 1.13 -2.40 20.07
CA VAL A 99 1.43 -1.00 19.78
C VAL A 99 0.19 -0.17 20.11
N THR A 100 0.22 0.46 21.25
CA THR A 100 -0.91 1.23 21.80
C THR A 100 -0.40 2.28 22.78
N PRO A 101 -0.98 3.49 22.82
CA PRO A 101 -0.50 4.55 23.68
C PRO A 101 -0.74 4.30 25.18
N ASP A 102 -1.66 3.42 25.54
CA ASP A 102 -2.02 3.04 26.89
C ASP A 102 -1.75 1.57 27.18
N TYR A 103 -1.58 1.24 28.46
CA TYR A 103 -1.41 -0.14 28.90
C TYR A 103 -2.77 -0.85 29.04
N SER A 104 -3.37 -1.12 27.89
CA SER A 104 -4.68 -1.77 27.78
C SER A 104 -4.59 -3.30 27.93
N GLU A 105 -5.72 -3.99 27.77
CA GLU A 105 -5.81 -5.45 27.93
C GLU A 105 -4.90 -6.19 26.94
N VAL A 106 -4.77 -5.70 25.73
CA VAL A 106 -3.88 -6.32 24.72
C VAL A 106 -2.42 -6.22 25.14
N ALA A 107 -2.01 -5.12 25.78
CA ALA A 107 -0.65 -4.95 26.25
C ALA A 107 -0.29 -5.97 27.36
N LYS A 108 -1.25 -6.30 28.23
CA LYS A 108 -1.08 -7.32 29.28
C LYS A 108 -0.84 -8.72 28.71
N LEU A 109 -1.36 -8.98 27.51
CA LEU A 109 -1.29 -10.28 26.84
C LEU A 109 -0.16 -10.37 25.81
N ALA A 110 0.53 -9.27 25.54
CA ALA A 110 1.66 -9.22 24.61
C ALA A 110 2.99 -9.48 25.31
N ASP A 111 3.97 -9.95 24.55
CA ASP A 111 5.35 -10.16 25.03
C ASP A 111 6.12 -8.84 25.11
N LEU A 112 5.70 -7.83 24.34
CA LEU A 112 6.29 -6.50 24.35
C LEU A 112 5.22 -5.45 24.09
N TRP A 113 5.33 -4.32 24.77
CA TRP A 113 4.47 -3.16 24.61
C TRP A 113 5.30 -1.96 24.12
N MET A 114 4.87 -1.39 22.99
CA MET A 114 5.34 -0.12 22.45
C MET A 114 4.26 0.93 22.64
N HIS A 115 4.63 2.12 23.11
CA HIS A 115 3.67 3.17 23.47
C HIS A 115 3.92 4.47 22.69
N PRO A 116 3.63 4.52 21.40
CA PRO A 116 3.78 5.75 20.64
C PRO A 116 2.79 6.81 21.09
N LYS A 117 3.15 8.08 20.94
CA LYS A 117 2.19 9.18 21.05
C LYS A 117 1.08 9.01 20.02
N GLN A 118 -0.12 9.37 20.39
CA GLN A 118 -1.31 9.26 19.55
C GLN A 118 -1.11 9.99 18.21
N GLY A 119 -1.53 9.36 17.11
CA GLY A 119 -1.47 9.93 15.77
C GLY A 119 -0.07 9.98 15.13
N THR A 120 0.94 9.34 15.74
CA THR A 120 2.32 9.29 15.23
C THR A 120 2.70 7.95 14.62
N ASP A 121 1.72 7.11 14.37
CA ASP A 121 1.90 5.72 13.89
C ASP A 121 2.63 5.65 12.55
N ALA A 122 2.39 6.61 11.66
CA ALA A 122 3.10 6.68 10.38
C ALA A 122 4.62 6.81 10.56
N ALA A 123 5.06 7.64 11.51
CA ALA A 123 6.47 7.80 11.80
C ALA A 123 7.09 6.52 12.33
N LEU A 124 6.38 5.81 13.22
CA LEU A 124 6.82 4.51 13.73
C LEU A 124 6.92 3.47 12.59
N ALA A 125 5.89 3.38 11.75
CA ALA A 125 5.87 2.44 10.63
C ALA A 125 6.97 2.73 9.60
N MET A 126 7.23 4.01 9.31
CA MET A 126 8.33 4.40 8.41
C MET A 126 9.69 4.00 8.98
N ALA A 127 9.94 4.20 10.26
CA ALA A 127 11.20 3.79 10.88
C ALA A 127 11.36 2.26 10.92
N MET A 128 10.29 1.53 11.18
CA MET A 128 10.32 0.06 11.09
C MET A 128 10.61 -0.40 9.65
N GLY A 129 10.02 0.25 8.65
CA GLY A 129 10.32 0.01 7.24
C GLY A 129 11.76 0.34 6.87
N HIS A 130 12.33 1.42 7.42
CA HIS A 130 13.75 1.77 7.26
C HIS A 130 14.65 0.61 7.73
N VAL A 131 14.39 0.07 8.91
CA VAL A 131 15.17 -1.07 9.46
C VAL A 131 15.04 -2.30 8.56
N ALA A 132 13.80 -2.64 8.15
CA ALA A 132 13.54 -3.79 7.29
C ALA A 132 14.27 -3.68 5.94
N LEU A 133 14.19 -2.53 5.28
CA LEU A 133 14.90 -2.26 4.02
C LEU A 133 16.42 -2.35 4.21
N ASN A 134 16.95 -1.63 5.18
CA ASN A 134 18.41 -1.58 5.42
C ASN A 134 18.99 -2.96 5.71
N GLU A 135 18.31 -3.76 6.54
CA GLU A 135 18.84 -5.03 6.98
C GLU A 135 18.58 -6.17 5.98
N PHE A 136 17.43 -6.21 5.35
CA PHE A 136 17.01 -7.39 4.57
C PHE A 136 17.05 -7.20 3.04
N TYR A 137 17.26 -5.99 2.55
CA TYR A 137 17.50 -5.75 1.13
C TYR A 137 18.96 -5.37 0.82
N PHE A 138 19.69 -4.80 1.80
CA PHE A 138 21.05 -4.31 1.56
C PHE A 138 22.12 -5.04 2.38
N LYS A 139 21.94 -5.24 3.68
CA LYS A 139 22.97 -5.90 4.52
C LYS A 139 22.88 -7.43 4.44
N GLN A 140 21.70 -7.97 4.55
CA GLN A 140 21.43 -9.40 4.66
C GLN A 140 20.34 -9.77 3.62
N ARG A 141 20.69 -9.65 2.36
CA ARG A 141 19.74 -9.76 1.26
C ARG A 141 18.85 -11.00 1.35
N SER A 142 17.55 -10.80 1.52
CA SER A 142 16.55 -11.85 1.57
C SER A 142 16.08 -12.22 0.17
N THR A 143 16.42 -13.42 -0.29
CA THR A 143 15.95 -13.91 -1.58
C THR A 143 14.42 -14.04 -1.63
N TYR A 144 13.78 -14.34 -0.50
CA TYR A 144 12.33 -14.40 -0.39
C TYR A 144 11.69 -13.02 -0.60
N PHE A 145 12.22 -11.97 0.05
CA PHE A 145 11.68 -10.61 -0.12
C PHE A 145 11.91 -10.09 -1.54
N ASP A 146 13.10 -10.33 -2.09
CA ASP A 146 13.42 -9.97 -3.47
C ASP A 146 12.45 -10.62 -4.46
N ASP A 147 12.17 -11.91 -4.33
CA ASP A 147 11.27 -12.64 -5.22
C ASP A 147 9.83 -12.16 -5.07
N TYR A 148 9.38 -11.97 -3.83
CA TYR A 148 8.05 -11.42 -3.55
C TYR A 148 7.88 -10.02 -4.13
N ALA A 149 8.85 -9.14 -3.90
CA ALA A 149 8.81 -7.76 -4.40
C ALA A 149 8.71 -7.70 -5.93
N ARG A 150 9.45 -8.56 -6.63
CA ARG A 150 9.43 -8.62 -8.10
C ARG A 150 8.13 -9.11 -8.69
N ARG A 151 7.41 -9.99 -7.98
CA ARG A 151 6.21 -10.67 -8.50
C ARG A 151 4.91 -9.98 -8.13
N TYR A 152 4.83 -9.46 -6.89
CA TYR A 152 3.56 -9.08 -6.28
C TYR A 152 3.46 -7.59 -5.93
N THR A 153 4.47 -6.80 -6.31
CA THR A 153 4.49 -5.36 -6.06
C THR A 153 4.80 -4.58 -7.32
N ASP A 154 4.59 -3.29 -7.28
CA ASP A 154 4.99 -2.34 -8.32
C ASP A 154 6.46 -1.90 -8.22
N LEU A 155 7.21 -2.39 -7.23
CA LEU A 155 8.59 -1.99 -6.97
C LEU A 155 9.53 -2.09 -8.19
N PRO A 156 9.43 -3.10 -9.07
CA PRO A 156 10.27 -3.19 -10.26
C PRO A 156 9.81 -2.29 -11.42
N LEU A 157 8.62 -1.68 -11.33
CA LEU A 157 8.08 -0.89 -12.44
C LEU A 157 8.82 0.44 -12.60
N LEU A 158 8.89 0.91 -13.85
CA LEU A 158 9.56 2.16 -14.20
C LEU A 158 8.61 3.35 -14.04
N LEU A 159 9.09 4.36 -13.35
CA LEU A 159 8.39 5.59 -13.10
C LEU A 159 9.16 6.76 -13.72
N MET A 160 8.44 7.63 -14.43
CA MET A 160 9.01 8.83 -15.03
C MET A 160 9.30 9.89 -13.98
N LEU A 161 10.35 10.63 -14.19
CA LEU A 161 10.71 11.80 -13.40
C LEU A 161 10.48 13.05 -14.25
N LYS A 162 9.86 14.06 -13.66
CA LYS A 162 9.62 15.34 -14.31
C LYS A 162 10.10 16.52 -13.48
N GLU A 163 10.41 17.62 -14.16
CA GLU A 163 10.65 18.87 -13.48
C GLU A 163 9.36 19.45 -12.90
N SER A 164 9.47 19.97 -11.70
CA SER A 164 8.39 20.66 -10.99
C SER A 164 8.94 21.93 -10.35
N VAL A 165 8.16 22.98 -10.37
CA VAL A 165 8.49 24.25 -9.73
C VAL A 165 8.01 24.21 -8.29
N LEU A 166 8.90 24.44 -7.36
CA LEU A 166 8.59 24.51 -5.93
C LEU A 166 7.97 25.88 -5.60
N PRO A 167 7.33 26.02 -4.43
CA PRO A 167 6.72 27.29 -4.00
C PRO A 167 7.68 28.49 -3.92
N ASP A 168 8.97 28.24 -3.72
CA ASP A 168 10.02 29.26 -3.70
C ASP A 168 10.52 29.66 -5.10
N GLY A 169 9.97 29.05 -6.15
CA GLY A 169 10.34 29.27 -7.55
C GLY A 169 11.54 28.44 -8.03
N SER A 170 12.17 27.67 -7.19
CA SER A 170 13.21 26.71 -7.60
C SER A 170 12.61 25.51 -8.33
N THR A 171 13.44 24.83 -9.12
CA THR A 171 13.01 23.64 -9.88
C THR A 171 13.65 22.39 -9.30
N THR A 172 12.88 21.33 -9.18
CA THR A 172 13.39 20.01 -8.80
C THR A 172 12.73 18.92 -9.64
N LEU A 173 13.37 17.76 -9.71
CA LEU A 173 12.72 16.56 -10.24
C LEU A 173 11.78 15.98 -9.18
N VAL A 174 10.64 15.51 -9.63
CA VAL A 174 9.65 14.78 -8.79
C VAL A 174 9.20 13.52 -9.51
N PRO A 175 8.72 12.50 -8.80
CA PRO A 175 8.04 11.37 -9.41
C PRO A 175 6.80 11.83 -10.20
N ASP A 176 6.60 11.27 -11.38
CA ASP A 176 5.43 11.55 -12.23
C ASP A 176 4.51 10.33 -12.32
N ARG A 177 4.43 9.69 -13.44
CA ARG A 177 3.61 8.51 -13.70
C ARG A 177 4.44 7.31 -14.11
N TYR A 178 3.82 6.14 -14.06
CA TYR A 178 4.44 4.94 -14.62
C TYR A 178 4.74 5.11 -16.10
N LEU A 179 5.91 4.63 -16.52
CA LEU A 179 6.22 4.47 -17.93
C LEU A 179 5.39 3.31 -18.49
N ARG A 180 4.79 3.52 -19.65
CA ARG A 180 3.83 2.60 -20.27
C ARG A 180 4.26 2.16 -21.64
N ALA A 181 3.71 1.06 -22.14
CA ALA A 181 3.98 0.56 -23.49
C ALA A 181 3.62 1.60 -24.57
N SER A 182 2.58 2.40 -24.36
CA SER A 182 2.18 3.49 -25.26
C SER A 182 3.25 4.57 -25.43
N ASP A 183 4.09 4.80 -24.45
CA ASP A 183 5.18 5.80 -24.53
C ASP A 183 6.23 5.41 -25.57
N PHE A 184 6.34 4.14 -25.90
CA PHE A 184 7.28 3.60 -26.88
C PHE A 184 6.75 3.59 -28.30
N ASN A 185 5.59 4.17 -28.55
CA ASN A 185 5.02 4.38 -29.88
C ASN A 185 5.00 3.11 -30.76
N GLY A 186 4.55 1.99 -30.18
CA GLY A 186 4.47 0.68 -30.81
C GLY A 186 5.79 -0.10 -30.92
N LYS A 187 6.92 0.44 -30.42
CA LYS A 187 8.21 -0.24 -30.39
C LYS A 187 8.17 -1.57 -29.62
N LEU A 188 7.35 -1.64 -28.58
CA LEU A 188 7.15 -2.85 -27.79
C LEU A 188 6.13 -3.82 -28.40
N GLY A 189 5.52 -3.48 -29.53
CA GLY A 189 4.61 -4.37 -30.26
C GLY A 189 3.29 -4.63 -29.54
N GLN A 190 2.79 -3.67 -28.78
CA GLN A 190 1.54 -3.79 -28.03
C GLN A 190 0.43 -3.00 -28.72
N ASP A 191 -0.55 -3.72 -29.26
CA ASP A 191 -1.70 -3.15 -29.96
C ASP A 191 -2.95 -3.07 -29.06
N ASN A 192 -3.00 -3.88 -27.98
CA ASN A 192 -4.15 -3.94 -27.07
C ASN A 192 -3.85 -3.15 -25.80
N ASN A 193 -4.56 -2.04 -25.60
CA ASN A 193 -4.48 -1.16 -24.41
C ASN A 193 -3.04 -0.87 -23.95
N PRO A 194 -2.15 -0.36 -24.84
CA PRO A 194 -0.75 -0.11 -24.49
C PRO A 194 -0.58 0.96 -23.41
N GLU A 195 -1.56 1.84 -23.24
CA GLU A 195 -1.64 2.88 -22.22
C GLU A 195 -1.82 2.31 -20.81
N TRP A 196 -2.29 1.08 -20.68
CA TRP A 196 -2.51 0.44 -19.38
C TRP A 196 -1.39 -0.51 -18.98
N LYS A 197 -0.42 -0.72 -19.86
CA LYS A 197 0.66 -1.70 -19.68
C LYS A 197 1.92 -1.01 -19.16
N THR A 198 2.18 -1.15 -17.89
CA THR A 198 3.41 -0.68 -17.26
C THR A 198 4.60 -1.54 -17.68
N VAL A 199 5.78 -0.95 -17.63
CA VAL A 199 7.02 -1.59 -18.06
C VAL A 199 8.04 -1.68 -16.92
N ALA A 200 8.98 -2.61 -17.05
CA ALA A 200 10.07 -2.82 -16.11
C ALA A 200 11.37 -3.12 -16.87
N PHE A 201 12.50 -3.12 -16.17
CA PHE A 201 13.73 -3.70 -16.69
C PHE A 201 13.82 -5.18 -16.35
N ASP A 202 14.31 -5.98 -17.29
CA ASP A 202 14.82 -7.31 -16.96
C ASP A 202 16.27 -7.23 -16.47
N THR A 203 16.81 -8.35 -15.98
CA THR A 203 18.20 -8.44 -15.49
C THR A 203 19.25 -8.16 -16.56
N ALA A 204 18.91 -8.19 -17.84
CA ALA A 204 19.76 -7.76 -18.93
C ALA A 204 19.63 -6.27 -19.28
N GLY A 205 18.86 -5.50 -18.50
CA GLY A 205 18.62 -4.07 -18.72
C GLY A 205 17.69 -3.74 -19.88
N ARG A 206 16.96 -4.73 -20.42
CA ARG A 206 15.99 -4.51 -21.48
C ARG A 206 14.64 -4.09 -20.89
N VAL A 207 13.94 -3.19 -21.58
CA VAL A 207 12.56 -2.85 -21.23
C VAL A 207 11.63 -4.00 -21.65
N VAL A 208 10.89 -4.51 -20.70
CA VAL A 208 9.96 -5.62 -20.87
C VAL A 208 8.58 -5.28 -20.32
N LEU A 209 7.57 -6.01 -20.80
CA LEU A 209 6.20 -5.97 -20.31
C LEU A 209 5.99 -7.17 -19.39
N PRO A 210 5.95 -7.00 -18.06
CA PRO A 210 5.68 -8.11 -17.16
C PRO A 210 4.27 -8.64 -17.38
N ASN A 211 4.13 -9.96 -17.33
CA ASN A 211 2.82 -10.58 -17.34
C ASN A 211 2.07 -10.20 -16.05
N GLY A 212 0.79 -9.91 -16.17
CA GLY A 212 -0.03 -9.47 -15.05
C GLY A 212 -0.06 -7.97 -14.79
N SER A 213 0.67 -7.14 -15.54
CA SER A 213 0.44 -5.71 -15.55
C SER A 213 -0.98 -5.39 -16.06
N ILE A 214 -1.50 -4.22 -15.66
CA ILE A 214 -2.83 -3.77 -16.12
C ILE A 214 -2.89 -3.86 -17.67
N GLY A 215 -4.00 -4.36 -18.18
CA GLY A 215 -4.19 -4.58 -19.62
C GLY A 215 -3.77 -5.95 -20.16
N PHE A 216 -3.09 -6.77 -19.33
CA PHE A 216 -2.77 -8.16 -19.69
C PHE A 216 -3.68 -9.21 -19.07
N ARG A 217 -4.62 -8.83 -18.26
CA ARG A 217 -5.58 -9.72 -17.60
C ARG A 217 -6.27 -10.66 -18.58
N TRP A 218 -6.54 -10.21 -19.78
CA TRP A 218 -7.27 -10.92 -20.82
C TRP A 218 -6.36 -11.39 -21.97
N GLY A 219 -5.05 -11.31 -21.79
CA GLY A 219 -4.08 -11.61 -22.83
C GLY A 219 -3.94 -10.51 -23.89
N ALA A 220 -2.95 -10.67 -24.77
CA ALA A 220 -2.65 -9.68 -25.81
C ALA A 220 -3.81 -9.48 -26.81
N GLU A 221 -4.61 -10.51 -27.01
CA GLU A 221 -5.75 -10.51 -27.94
C GLU A 221 -7.10 -10.25 -27.23
N GLY A 222 -7.08 -9.86 -25.97
CA GLY A 222 -8.29 -9.62 -25.19
C GLY A 222 -9.08 -10.88 -24.81
N ARG A 223 -8.49 -12.06 -24.90
CA ARG A 223 -9.13 -13.33 -24.55
C ARG A 223 -8.79 -13.74 -23.12
N ALA A 224 -9.81 -14.08 -22.34
CA ALA A 224 -9.69 -14.42 -20.92
C ALA A 224 -8.79 -15.65 -20.65
N ASP A 225 -8.72 -16.59 -21.57
CA ASP A 225 -7.93 -17.81 -21.47
C ASP A 225 -6.43 -17.56 -21.66
N GLN A 226 -6.04 -16.41 -22.14
CA GLN A 226 -4.66 -16.03 -22.40
C GLN A 226 -4.09 -15.05 -21.39
N GLY A 227 -4.93 -14.42 -20.59
CA GLY A 227 -4.53 -13.47 -19.55
C GLY A 227 -4.02 -14.19 -18.32
N LYS A 228 -2.92 -13.70 -17.76
CA LYS A 228 -2.37 -14.15 -16.49
C LYS A 228 -1.96 -12.96 -15.63
N TRP A 229 -2.19 -13.07 -14.35
CA TRP A 229 -1.67 -12.13 -13.38
C TRP A 229 -0.21 -12.45 -13.02
N ASN A 230 0.42 -11.63 -12.22
CA ASN A 230 1.82 -11.70 -11.74
C ASN A 230 2.22 -13.02 -11.05
N LEU A 231 1.46 -14.07 -11.21
CA LEU A 231 1.75 -15.37 -10.63
C LEU A 231 2.95 -16.08 -11.28
N GLU A 232 3.28 -15.65 -12.50
CA GLU A 232 4.42 -16.17 -13.25
C GLU A 232 5.29 -15.01 -13.71
N SER A 233 6.60 -15.06 -13.45
CA SER A 233 7.55 -14.05 -13.90
C SER A 233 7.85 -14.25 -15.39
N LYS A 234 6.91 -13.88 -16.24
CA LYS A 234 7.03 -14.03 -17.70
C LYS A 234 6.91 -12.69 -18.42
N GLU A 235 7.63 -12.55 -19.50
CA GLU A 235 7.48 -11.45 -20.44
C GLU A 235 6.21 -11.68 -21.26
N ALA A 236 5.36 -10.66 -21.35
CA ALA A 236 4.00 -10.80 -21.84
C ALA A 236 3.92 -11.11 -23.34
N ARG A 237 4.85 -10.60 -24.18
CA ARG A 237 4.82 -10.79 -25.63
C ARG A 237 5.16 -12.21 -26.05
N HIS A 238 6.12 -12.82 -25.38
CA HIS A 238 6.72 -14.08 -25.81
C HIS A 238 6.48 -15.23 -24.83
N GLY A 239 5.93 -14.93 -23.63
CA GLY A 239 5.70 -15.93 -22.58
C GLY A 239 7.01 -16.53 -22.02
N THR A 240 8.15 -15.90 -22.31
CA THR A 240 9.45 -16.36 -21.82
C THR A 240 9.63 -15.95 -20.36
N ASP A 241 10.33 -16.78 -19.61
CA ASP A 241 10.66 -16.46 -18.22
C ASP A 241 11.51 -15.19 -18.18
N VAL A 242 11.18 -14.31 -17.25
CA VAL A 242 11.88 -13.06 -17.04
C VAL A 242 12.06 -12.80 -15.55
N LYS A 243 13.25 -12.37 -15.19
CA LYS A 243 13.52 -11.83 -13.86
C LYS A 243 13.63 -10.31 -13.99
N LEU A 244 12.75 -9.60 -13.26
CA LEU A 244 12.75 -8.14 -13.26
C LEU A 244 13.85 -7.59 -12.36
N LYS A 245 14.42 -6.45 -12.71
CA LYS A 245 15.26 -5.67 -11.79
C LYS A 245 14.39 -4.95 -10.77
N LEU A 246 14.83 -4.93 -9.50
CA LEU A 246 14.25 -4.04 -8.50
C LEU A 246 14.83 -2.64 -8.59
N SER A 247 16.12 -2.53 -8.90
CA SER A 247 16.85 -1.26 -8.95
C SER A 247 17.58 -1.11 -10.27
N VAL A 248 17.74 0.12 -10.75
CA VAL A 248 18.58 0.40 -11.92
C VAL A 248 20.09 0.17 -11.65
N ILE A 249 20.49 0.06 -10.39
CA ILE A 249 21.88 -0.26 -9.97
C ILE A 249 21.94 -1.58 -9.19
N GLU A 250 21.23 -2.57 -9.67
CA GLU A 250 21.23 -3.89 -9.02
C GLU A 250 22.58 -4.60 -9.19
N ASP A 251 22.93 -5.43 -8.20
CA ASP A 251 24.14 -6.28 -8.20
C ASP A 251 25.48 -5.54 -8.37
N GLY A 252 25.55 -4.27 -7.89
CA GLY A 252 26.77 -3.48 -7.91
C GLY A 252 27.00 -2.72 -9.24
N GLU A 253 26.01 -2.68 -10.10
CA GLU A 253 26.05 -1.82 -11.29
C GLU A 253 26.24 -0.35 -10.89
N GLN A 254 27.01 0.37 -11.68
CA GLN A 254 27.12 1.82 -11.49
C GLN A 254 25.89 2.53 -12.04
N ALA A 255 25.42 3.56 -11.34
CA ALA A 255 24.33 4.40 -11.83
C ALA A 255 24.76 5.12 -13.12
N HIS A 256 23.89 5.04 -14.14
CA HIS A 256 24.09 5.83 -15.36
C HIS A 256 23.99 7.33 -15.04
N GLU A 257 23.06 7.70 -14.20
CA GLU A 257 22.83 9.06 -13.73
C GLU A 257 22.36 9.01 -12.27
N VAL A 258 22.80 9.95 -11.45
CA VAL A 258 22.30 10.15 -10.09
C VAL A 258 21.67 11.54 -10.06
N VAL A 259 20.40 11.60 -9.74
CA VAL A 259 19.62 12.83 -9.76
C VAL A 259 19.09 13.22 -8.40
N ASP A 260 18.94 14.52 -8.16
CA ASP A 260 18.27 15.04 -7.00
C ASP A 260 16.75 15.06 -7.23
N ILE A 261 16.01 14.44 -6.33
CA ILE A 261 14.55 14.36 -6.39
C ILE A 261 13.96 14.97 -5.13
N GLY A 262 12.93 15.78 -5.30
CA GLY A 262 12.11 16.28 -4.21
C GLY A 262 10.99 15.30 -3.90
N LEU A 263 10.96 14.78 -2.67
CA LEU A 263 9.89 13.95 -2.16
C LEU A 263 9.14 14.66 -1.04
N PRO A 264 7.83 14.45 -0.90
CA PRO A 264 7.07 15.01 0.22
C PRO A 264 7.68 14.57 1.55
N TYR A 265 7.87 15.52 2.45
CA TYR A 265 8.37 15.27 3.78
C TYR A 265 7.41 15.84 4.82
N PHE A 266 6.95 14.98 5.68
CA PHE A 266 6.16 15.37 6.84
C PHE A 266 7.11 15.51 8.01
N GLY A 267 7.48 16.71 8.37
CA GLY A 267 8.50 17.05 9.38
C GLY A 267 8.19 16.63 10.82
N GLY A 268 7.43 15.58 10.96
CA GLY A 268 7.33 14.79 12.18
C GLY A 268 6.61 15.37 13.34
N VAL A 269 6.01 16.51 13.24
CA VAL A 269 5.19 17.03 14.33
C VAL A 269 3.85 17.45 13.77
N SER A 270 2.78 17.01 14.41
CA SER A 270 1.49 17.68 14.32
C SER A 270 1.66 19.11 14.86
N THR A 271 2.41 19.90 14.16
CA THR A 271 2.47 21.31 14.46
C THR A 271 1.34 22.01 13.73
N PRO A 272 0.87 23.14 14.26
CA PRO A 272 0.01 24.05 13.50
C PRO A 272 0.60 24.49 12.17
N HIS A 273 1.79 24.09 11.85
CA HIS A 273 2.59 24.33 10.67
C HIS A 273 2.39 23.33 9.55
N PHE A 274 1.47 22.43 9.69
CA PHE A 274 0.90 21.66 8.59
C PHE A 274 0.38 22.54 7.42
N LYS A 275 0.47 23.82 7.57
CA LYS A 275 0.35 24.80 6.48
C LYS A 275 1.20 24.45 5.29
N SER A 276 2.17 23.67 5.54
CA SER A 276 3.26 23.70 4.61
C SER A 276 3.10 22.69 3.51
N ASN A 277 2.42 21.61 3.71
CA ASN A 277 2.54 20.52 2.76
C ASN A 277 1.90 20.75 1.41
N THR A 278 1.01 21.69 1.33
CA THR A 278 0.38 22.02 0.06
C THR A 278 0.76 23.40 -0.46
N GLN A 279 1.26 24.28 0.40
CA GLN A 279 1.55 25.67 0.02
C GLN A 279 2.99 26.13 0.26
N ASN A 280 3.69 25.52 1.23
CA ASN A 280 5.10 25.81 1.51
C ASN A 280 5.91 24.52 1.68
N GLY A 281 5.52 23.47 0.98
CA GLY A 281 5.89 22.08 1.13
C GLY A 281 7.30 21.85 1.68
N GLU A 282 7.40 21.24 2.84
CA GLU A 282 8.67 20.63 3.22
C GLU A 282 8.96 19.54 2.20
N VAL A 283 10.08 19.68 1.53
CA VAL A 283 10.55 18.75 0.53
C VAL A 283 11.82 18.10 1.07
N ASN A 284 11.83 16.79 1.13
CA ASN A 284 13.04 16.05 1.38
C ASN A 284 13.77 15.82 0.04
N PHE A 285 14.95 16.39 -0.11
CA PHE A 285 15.77 16.18 -1.28
C PHE A 285 16.64 14.94 -1.10
N VAL A 286 16.48 14.00 -2.00
CA VAL A 286 17.19 12.72 -1.98
C VAL A 286 17.82 12.44 -3.33
N LYS A 287 18.88 11.64 -3.33
CA LYS A 287 19.57 11.20 -4.54
C LYS A 287 19.06 9.82 -4.96
N VAL A 288 18.69 9.72 -6.23
CA VAL A 288 18.11 8.51 -6.81
C VAL A 288 18.90 8.14 -8.07
N PRO A 289 19.22 6.87 -8.28
CA PRO A 289 19.82 6.42 -9.52
C PRO A 289 18.73 6.40 -10.62
N ALA A 290 19.06 6.92 -11.78
CA ALA A 290 18.14 7.05 -12.89
C ALA A 290 18.77 6.66 -14.23
N VAL A 291 17.92 6.41 -15.22
CA VAL A 291 18.30 6.06 -16.59
C VAL A 291 17.50 6.90 -17.58
N ARG A 292 18.16 7.42 -18.63
CA ARG A 292 17.47 8.03 -19.77
C ARG A 292 17.15 6.97 -20.79
N LEU A 293 15.88 6.87 -21.13
CA LEU A 293 15.36 5.95 -22.13
C LEU A 293 14.89 6.71 -23.36
N ARG A 294 15.31 6.24 -24.53
CA ARG A 294 14.72 6.68 -25.79
C ARG A 294 13.37 6.05 -26.00
N LEU A 295 12.36 6.89 -26.16
CA LEU A 295 10.98 6.50 -26.43
C LEU A 295 10.75 6.48 -27.95
N GLY A 296 9.82 5.62 -28.39
CA GLY A 296 9.40 5.57 -29.78
C GLY A 296 10.32 4.79 -30.73
N LYS A 297 10.08 4.98 -32.02
CA LYS A 297 10.80 4.32 -33.12
C LYS A 297 12.06 5.11 -33.50
N GLU A 298 12.88 4.52 -34.36
CA GLU A 298 14.05 5.20 -34.91
C GLU A 298 13.65 6.54 -35.55
N GLY A 299 14.37 7.62 -35.16
CA GLY A 299 14.05 8.99 -35.58
C GLY A 299 13.18 9.76 -34.57
N ASP A 300 12.58 9.13 -33.58
CA ASP A 300 11.91 9.80 -32.46
C ASP A 300 12.97 10.15 -31.40
N HIS A 301 13.13 11.44 -31.14
CA HIS A 301 14.13 11.96 -30.20
C HIS A 301 13.59 12.16 -28.78
N ARG A 302 12.36 11.72 -28.52
CA ARG A 302 11.79 11.80 -27.16
C ARG A 302 12.55 10.89 -26.21
N GLU A 303 12.87 11.43 -25.06
CA GLU A 303 13.51 10.70 -23.95
C GLU A 303 12.68 10.83 -22.69
N ALA A 304 12.75 9.83 -21.85
CA ALA A 304 12.24 9.86 -20.48
C ALA A 304 13.37 9.56 -19.50
N LEU A 305 13.46 10.36 -18.46
CA LEU A 305 14.27 10.04 -17.29
C LEU A 305 13.43 9.18 -16.37
N VAL A 306 13.91 8.00 -16.02
CA VAL A 306 13.16 7.01 -15.24
C VAL A 306 13.98 6.47 -14.09
N ALA A 307 13.29 6.10 -13.01
CA ALA A 307 13.78 5.28 -11.92
C ALA A 307 12.82 4.13 -11.67
N THR A 308 13.23 3.11 -10.94
CA THR A 308 12.27 2.11 -10.46
C THR A 308 11.52 2.66 -9.25
N VAL A 309 10.32 2.14 -9.01
CA VAL A 309 9.57 2.47 -7.77
C VAL A 309 10.39 2.08 -6.54
N PHE A 310 11.13 0.97 -6.60
CA PHE A 310 12.02 0.55 -5.53
C PHE A 310 13.12 1.57 -5.22
N ASP A 311 13.78 2.13 -6.24
CA ASP A 311 14.82 3.15 -6.04
C ASP A 311 14.28 4.40 -5.36
N LEU A 312 13.07 4.81 -5.75
CA LEU A 312 12.36 5.92 -5.12
C LEU A 312 11.98 5.61 -3.67
N GLN A 313 11.44 4.42 -3.42
CA GLN A 313 11.04 3.99 -2.09
C GLN A 313 12.24 3.89 -1.14
N VAL A 314 13.35 3.32 -1.59
CA VAL A 314 14.59 3.22 -0.80
C VAL A 314 15.11 4.61 -0.42
N ALA A 315 15.07 5.55 -1.36
CA ALA A 315 15.44 6.94 -1.10
C ALA A 315 14.46 7.63 -0.16
N GLN A 316 13.15 7.40 -0.34
CA GLN A 316 12.10 7.89 0.56
C GLN A 316 12.30 7.42 2.00
N TYR A 317 12.69 6.16 2.18
CA TYR A 317 12.98 5.61 3.52
C TYR A 317 14.34 6.04 4.08
N GLY A 318 15.10 6.86 3.37
CA GLY A 318 16.36 7.41 3.84
C GLY A 318 17.52 6.41 3.93
N ILE A 319 17.50 5.35 3.14
CA ILE A 319 18.58 4.35 3.12
C ILE A 319 19.79 4.89 2.37
N ASP A 320 20.95 4.91 3.03
CA ASP A 320 22.23 5.27 2.40
C ASP A 320 22.69 4.15 1.45
N ARG A 321 22.81 4.50 0.17
CA ARG A 321 23.33 3.63 -0.89
C ARG A 321 24.67 4.11 -1.45
N GLY A 322 25.32 5.06 -0.76
CA GLY A 322 26.54 5.69 -1.24
C GLY A 322 26.33 6.69 -2.38
N LEU A 323 25.08 7.12 -2.63
CA LEU A 323 24.72 8.07 -3.69
C LEU A 323 24.78 9.53 -3.22
N GLY A 324 25.10 9.77 -1.96
CA GLY A 324 25.25 11.12 -1.39
C GLY A 324 24.01 11.62 -0.64
N SER A 325 23.04 10.75 -0.39
CA SER A 325 21.91 10.99 0.53
C SER A 325 21.60 9.72 1.32
N GLY A 326 20.80 9.85 2.38
CA GLY A 326 20.43 8.76 3.28
C GLY A 326 21.22 8.79 4.60
N ALA A 327 20.68 8.07 5.59
CA ALA A 327 21.26 7.98 6.92
C ALA A 327 22.31 6.86 7.01
N LYS A 328 23.42 7.15 7.67
CA LYS A 328 24.50 6.18 7.87
C LYS A 328 24.30 5.31 9.10
N SER A 329 23.51 5.80 10.03
CA SER A 329 23.24 5.15 11.32
C SER A 329 21.77 5.28 11.68
N TYR A 330 21.28 4.34 12.50
CA TYR A 330 19.95 4.44 13.13
C TYR A 330 19.87 5.57 14.16
N ASP A 331 21.02 6.09 14.59
CA ASP A 331 21.14 7.21 15.53
C ASP A 331 21.16 8.58 14.86
N ASP A 332 21.26 8.63 13.54
CA ASP A 332 21.22 9.88 12.80
C ASP A 332 19.82 10.51 12.93
N ASP A 333 19.78 11.79 13.22
CA ASP A 333 18.53 12.58 13.19
C ASP A 333 18.19 12.96 11.74
N ALA A 334 17.81 11.95 10.97
CA ALA A 334 17.49 12.06 9.56
C ALA A 334 16.14 11.42 9.29
N ALA A 335 15.42 11.92 8.28
CA ALA A 335 14.10 11.43 7.93
C ALA A 335 14.03 9.91 7.88
N TYR A 336 13.07 9.39 8.61
CA TYR A 336 12.65 8.00 8.70
C TYR A 336 13.60 7.04 9.43
N THR A 337 14.66 7.53 10.08
CA THR A 337 15.47 6.70 10.97
C THR A 337 14.75 6.37 12.28
N PRO A 338 15.19 5.33 13.01
CA PRO A 338 14.70 5.08 14.37
C PRO A 338 14.87 6.25 15.34
N ALA A 339 15.99 7.00 15.26
CA ALA A 339 16.20 8.19 16.09
C ALA A 339 15.21 9.30 15.78
N TRP A 340 14.97 9.57 14.51
CA TRP A 340 13.93 10.51 14.07
C TRP A 340 12.55 10.09 14.59
N ALA A 341 12.18 8.82 14.45
CA ALA A 341 10.88 8.33 14.92
C ALA A 341 10.75 8.38 16.45
N GLU A 342 11.82 8.13 17.21
CA GLU A 342 11.85 8.28 18.66
C GLU A 342 11.51 9.71 19.08
N SER A 343 12.07 10.70 18.41
CA SER A 343 11.81 12.12 18.71
C SER A 343 10.33 12.50 18.51
N ILE A 344 9.66 11.87 17.55
CA ILE A 344 8.26 12.11 17.21
C ILE A 344 7.32 11.30 18.11
N THR A 345 7.54 10.00 18.14
CA THR A 345 6.62 9.03 18.76
C THR A 345 6.82 8.89 20.26
N GLY A 346 8.01 9.22 20.76
CA GLY A 346 8.41 8.92 22.13
C GLY A 346 8.70 7.44 22.39
N THR A 347 8.57 6.57 21.39
CA THR A 347 8.96 5.16 21.52
C THR A 347 10.48 5.04 21.41
N PRO A 348 11.16 4.39 22.37
CA PRO A 348 12.61 4.23 22.34
C PRO A 348 13.10 3.58 21.03
N ARG A 349 14.13 4.16 20.41
CA ARG A 349 14.67 3.66 19.13
C ARG A 349 15.11 2.21 19.19
N ASP A 350 15.64 1.76 20.32
CA ASP A 350 16.06 0.35 20.50
C ASP A 350 14.86 -0.60 20.43
N GLN A 351 13.69 -0.20 20.91
CA GLN A 351 12.47 -0.98 20.76
C GLN A 351 12.01 -0.99 19.31
N ILE A 352 12.06 0.16 18.62
CA ILE A 352 11.72 0.26 17.21
C ILE A 352 12.58 -0.68 16.38
N ILE A 353 13.90 -0.61 16.56
CA ILE A 353 14.86 -1.46 15.86
C ILE A 353 14.62 -2.95 16.17
N THR A 354 14.41 -3.27 17.45
CA THR A 354 14.21 -4.65 17.89
C THR A 354 12.96 -5.26 17.28
N VAL A 355 11.83 -4.56 17.35
CA VAL A 355 10.55 -5.06 16.83
C VAL A 355 10.58 -5.16 15.31
N ALA A 356 11.10 -4.15 14.62
CA ALA A 356 11.22 -4.16 13.16
C ALA A 356 12.09 -5.32 12.67
N ARG A 357 13.26 -5.49 13.30
CA ARG A 357 14.20 -6.59 12.98
C ARG A 357 13.54 -7.95 13.21
N GLN A 358 12.94 -8.15 14.37
CA GLN A 358 12.29 -9.41 14.71
C GLN A 358 11.13 -9.74 13.77
N PHE A 359 10.33 -8.74 13.40
CA PHE A 359 9.23 -8.87 12.46
C PHE A 359 9.72 -9.31 11.07
N ALA A 360 10.72 -8.61 10.54
CA ALA A 360 11.29 -8.89 9.23
C ALA A 360 12.08 -10.22 9.22
N GLU A 361 12.85 -10.50 10.27
CA GLU A 361 13.59 -11.77 10.39
C GLU A 361 12.63 -12.97 10.47
N ASN A 362 11.54 -12.83 11.21
CA ASN A 362 10.51 -13.86 11.26
C ASN A 362 9.88 -14.07 9.88
N ALA A 363 9.48 -12.99 9.20
CA ALA A 363 8.92 -13.07 7.86
C ALA A 363 9.91 -13.72 6.86
N HIS A 364 11.20 -13.36 6.94
CA HIS A 364 12.23 -13.97 6.12
C HIS A 364 12.35 -15.50 6.36
N LYS A 365 12.43 -15.92 7.62
CA LYS A 365 12.60 -17.34 8.01
C LYS A 365 11.37 -18.20 7.72
N THR A 366 10.19 -17.62 7.81
CA THR A 366 8.91 -18.35 7.72
C THR A 366 8.17 -18.12 6.41
N HIS A 367 8.78 -17.39 5.49
CA HIS A 367 8.18 -16.98 4.22
C HIS A 367 6.86 -16.22 4.42
N GLY A 368 6.92 -15.15 5.23
CA GLY A 368 5.86 -14.17 5.37
C GLY A 368 4.88 -14.38 6.53
N LYS A 369 5.16 -15.28 7.49
CA LYS A 369 4.24 -15.52 8.62
C LYS A 369 4.36 -14.49 9.75
N SER A 370 4.49 -13.23 9.37
CA SER A 370 4.37 -12.08 10.28
C SER A 370 3.10 -11.29 9.94
N MET A 371 2.31 -10.99 10.96
CA MET A 371 0.98 -10.41 10.83
C MET A 371 0.86 -9.11 11.62
N VAL A 372 0.08 -8.17 11.10
CA VAL A 372 -0.32 -6.98 11.84
C VAL A 372 -1.85 -6.96 11.96
N ILE A 373 -2.34 -7.00 13.19
CA ILE A 373 -3.76 -6.81 13.51
C ILE A 373 -3.98 -5.31 13.71
N ILE A 374 -4.78 -4.70 12.84
CA ILE A 374 -5.06 -3.27 12.87
C ILE A 374 -6.38 -3.00 13.57
N GLY A 375 -6.38 -1.99 14.42
CA GLY A 375 -7.58 -1.48 15.07
C GLY A 375 -7.92 -0.05 14.68
N ALA A 376 -9.10 0.38 15.09
CA ALA A 376 -9.66 1.69 14.76
C ALA A 376 -8.82 2.88 15.26
N ALA A 377 -7.94 2.68 16.24
CA ALA A 377 -7.05 3.75 16.70
C ALA A 377 -6.04 4.22 15.65
N MET A 378 -5.87 3.47 14.57
CA MET A 378 -4.99 3.86 13.45
C MET A 378 -5.66 4.78 12.44
N ASN A 379 -6.98 4.73 12.29
CA ASN A 379 -7.71 5.42 11.22
C ASN A 379 -8.56 6.61 11.67
N HIS A 380 -8.61 6.92 12.96
CA HIS A 380 -9.33 8.08 13.47
C HIS A 380 -8.46 9.35 13.56
N TRP A 381 -7.51 9.49 12.65
CA TRP A 381 -6.59 10.62 12.56
C TRP A 381 -6.69 11.30 11.20
N TYR A 382 -6.32 12.57 11.14
CA TYR A 382 -6.38 13.36 9.90
C TYR A 382 -5.59 12.73 8.76
N HIS A 383 -4.42 12.16 9.05
CA HIS A 383 -3.58 11.45 8.09
C HIS A 383 -3.60 9.92 8.28
N ALA A 384 -4.75 9.37 8.53
CA ALA A 384 -4.94 7.94 8.74
C ALA A 384 -4.45 7.09 7.56
N ASP A 385 -4.60 7.58 6.35
CA ASP A 385 -4.09 6.93 5.14
C ASP A 385 -2.57 6.74 5.17
N MET A 386 -1.82 7.69 5.73
CA MET A 386 -0.37 7.56 5.89
C MET A 386 -0.01 6.52 6.95
N ASN A 387 -0.76 6.44 8.06
CA ASN A 387 -0.59 5.39 9.06
C ASN A 387 -0.75 4.01 8.43
N TYR A 388 -1.80 3.82 7.66
CA TYR A 388 -2.08 2.57 6.98
C TYR A 388 -1.04 2.23 5.92
N ARG A 389 -0.67 3.20 5.07
CA ARG A 389 0.34 3.00 4.03
C ARG A 389 1.70 2.60 4.60
N GLY A 390 2.10 3.18 5.73
CA GLY A 390 3.35 2.80 6.41
C GLY A 390 3.37 1.33 6.80
N VAL A 391 2.28 0.83 7.41
CA VAL A 391 2.16 -0.59 7.79
C VAL A 391 2.03 -1.49 6.57
N ILE A 392 1.22 -1.09 5.58
CA ILE A 392 1.05 -1.85 4.33
C ILE A 392 2.41 -2.02 3.63
N ASN A 393 3.17 -0.95 3.49
CA ASN A 393 4.49 -1.00 2.88
C ASN A 393 5.43 -1.97 3.62
N MET A 394 5.44 -1.93 4.95
CA MET A 394 6.23 -2.86 5.75
C MET A 394 5.82 -4.32 5.48
N LEU A 395 4.53 -4.61 5.45
CA LEU A 395 4.01 -5.95 5.15
C LEU A 395 4.38 -6.41 3.74
N MET A 396 4.27 -5.52 2.75
CA MET A 396 4.62 -5.81 1.35
C MET A 396 6.12 -6.05 1.18
N MET A 397 6.96 -5.21 1.78
CA MET A 397 8.42 -5.38 1.74
C MET A 397 8.87 -6.68 2.42
N CYS A 398 8.18 -7.11 3.46
CA CYS A 398 8.46 -8.38 4.15
C CYS A 398 7.75 -9.60 3.55
N GLY A 399 7.03 -9.44 2.44
CA GLY A 399 6.36 -10.53 1.75
C GLY A 399 5.24 -11.20 2.56
N CYS A 400 4.56 -10.46 3.44
CA CYS A 400 3.60 -11.04 4.37
C CYS A 400 2.18 -11.15 3.79
N ILE A 401 1.82 -10.29 2.83
CA ILE A 401 0.46 -10.28 2.26
C ILE A 401 0.25 -11.51 1.37
N GLY A 402 -0.91 -12.16 1.53
CA GLY A 402 -1.25 -13.37 0.78
C GLY A 402 -0.63 -14.66 1.33
N GLN A 403 -0.01 -14.62 2.51
CA GLN A 403 0.56 -15.77 3.18
C GLN A 403 -0.31 -16.19 4.38
N SER A 404 -0.61 -17.49 4.49
CA SER A 404 -1.30 -18.00 5.67
C SER A 404 -0.48 -17.75 6.93
N GLY A 405 -1.09 -17.13 7.93
CA GLY A 405 -0.41 -16.69 9.16
C GLY A 405 0.36 -15.38 9.02
N GLY A 406 0.26 -14.70 7.88
CA GLY A 406 0.88 -13.40 7.64
C GLY A 406 -0.13 -12.33 7.23
N GLY A 407 0.36 -11.12 7.06
CA GLY A 407 -0.35 -10.05 6.40
C GLY A 407 -1.16 -9.12 7.28
N TRP A 408 -2.21 -8.60 6.69
CA TRP A 408 -3.03 -7.52 7.20
C TRP A 408 -4.33 -8.04 7.79
N ALA A 409 -4.45 -8.03 9.12
CA ALA A 409 -5.67 -8.42 9.83
C ALA A 409 -6.41 -7.18 10.31
N HIS A 410 -7.25 -6.62 9.47
CA HIS A 410 -8.03 -5.44 9.80
C HIS A 410 -9.16 -5.74 10.78
N TYR A 411 -9.58 -4.75 11.58
CA TYR A 411 -10.57 -4.95 12.64
C TYR A 411 -11.98 -5.29 12.15
N VAL A 412 -12.33 -5.00 10.92
CA VAL A 412 -13.62 -5.37 10.32
C VAL A 412 -13.71 -6.84 9.88
N GLY A 413 -12.73 -7.67 10.26
CA GLY A 413 -12.70 -9.09 9.91
C GLY A 413 -13.91 -9.90 10.37
N GLN A 414 -14.58 -9.50 11.43
CA GLN A 414 -15.80 -10.15 11.92
C GLN A 414 -16.92 -10.26 10.89
N GLU A 415 -17.00 -9.35 9.97
CA GLU A 415 -18.06 -9.29 8.97
C GLU A 415 -17.92 -10.35 7.91
N LYS A 416 -16.71 -10.83 7.71
CA LYS A 416 -16.41 -11.91 6.77
C LYS A 416 -16.50 -13.31 7.40
N LEU A 417 -16.70 -13.40 8.71
CA LEU A 417 -16.89 -14.67 9.38
C LEU A 417 -18.23 -15.35 9.08
N ARG A 418 -19.17 -14.61 8.49
CA ARG A 418 -20.49 -15.12 8.12
C ARG A 418 -20.58 -15.27 6.62
N PRO A 419 -20.86 -16.46 6.10
CA PRO A 419 -21.17 -16.63 4.68
C PRO A 419 -22.38 -15.78 4.33
N GLN A 420 -22.20 -14.82 3.43
CA GLN A 420 -23.29 -13.94 2.96
C GLN A 420 -23.89 -14.44 1.65
N THR A 421 -23.57 -15.63 1.24
CA THR A 421 -24.05 -16.25 0.01
C THR A 421 -25.58 -16.26 -0.04
N GLY A 422 -26.17 -15.71 -1.08
CA GLY A 422 -27.61 -15.58 -1.24
C GLY A 422 -28.23 -14.32 -0.59
N TRP A 423 -27.71 -13.84 0.53
CA TRP A 423 -28.26 -12.65 1.18
C TRP A 423 -27.97 -11.37 0.41
N THR A 424 -26.86 -11.29 -0.29
CA THR A 424 -26.54 -10.14 -1.15
C THR A 424 -27.56 -10.00 -2.27
N ALA A 425 -27.94 -11.09 -2.93
CA ALA A 425 -28.97 -11.08 -3.95
C ALA A 425 -30.33 -10.59 -3.40
N LEU A 426 -30.72 -11.07 -2.23
CA LEU A 426 -31.94 -10.66 -1.55
C LEU A 426 -31.87 -9.19 -1.10
N ALA A 427 -30.76 -8.77 -0.50
CA ALA A 427 -30.58 -7.42 0.01
C ALA A 427 -30.65 -6.36 -1.09
N PHE A 428 -30.03 -6.62 -2.24
CA PHE A 428 -30.03 -5.70 -3.37
C PHE A 428 -31.17 -5.92 -4.36
N ALA A 429 -32.14 -6.76 -3.99
CA ALA A 429 -33.29 -7.08 -4.84
C ALA A 429 -32.89 -7.58 -6.25
N LEU A 430 -31.80 -8.35 -6.33
CA LEU A 430 -31.36 -8.96 -7.59
C LEU A 430 -32.29 -10.06 -8.08
N ASP A 431 -33.17 -10.54 -7.21
CA ASP A 431 -34.34 -11.35 -7.52
C ASP A 431 -35.47 -10.54 -8.17
N TRP A 432 -35.32 -9.23 -8.29
CA TRP A 432 -36.19 -8.28 -8.94
C TRP A 432 -35.50 -7.69 -10.18
N ILE A 433 -36.27 -7.14 -11.12
CA ILE A 433 -35.79 -6.77 -12.46
C ILE A 433 -34.84 -5.58 -12.49
N ARG A 434 -34.71 -4.78 -11.43
CA ARG A 434 -33.90 -3.57 -11.43
C ARG A 434 -32.58 -3.77 -10.66
N PRO A 435 -31.42 -3.49 -11.28
CA PRO A 435 -30.17 -3.47 -10.53
C PRO A 435 -30.18 -2.38 -9.46
N PRO A 436 -29.61 -2.63 -8.29
CA PRO A 436 -29.54 -1.67 -7.19
C PRO A 436 -28.66 -0.47 -7.55
N ARG A 437 -29.02 0.69 -7.00
CA ARG A 437 -28.13 1.85 -6.96
C ARG A 437 -27.37 1.81 -5.65
N GLN A 438 -26.13 1.50 -5.74
CA GLN A 438 -25.24 1.46 -4.58
C GLN A 438 -24.07 2.41 -4.79
N MET A 439 -23.74 3.17 -3.76
CA MET A 439 -22.48 3.89 -3.70
C MET A 439 -21.41 3.00 -3.05
N ASN A 440 -20.25 2.99 -3.64
CA ASN A 440 -19.08 2.34 -3.08
C ASN A 440 -18.27 3.31 -2.22
N SER A 441 -17.54 2.78 -1.24
CA SER A 441 -16.77 3.52 -0.25
C SER A 441 -15.89 4.61 -0.84
N THR A 442 -15.11 4.26 -1.83
CA THR A 442 -14.18 5.19 -2.47
C THR A 442 -14.86 6.41 -3.05
N SER A 443 -16.02 6.23 -3.71
CA SER A 443 -16.78 7.34 -4.30
C SER A 443 -17.35 8.28 -3.23
N PHE A 444 -17.79 7.72 -2.11
CA PHE A 444 -18.36 8.52 -1.03
C PHE A 444 -17.27 9.37 -0.34
N PHE A 445 -16.14 8.78 0.00
CA PHE A 445 -15.00 9.50 0.57
C PHE A 445 -14.51 10.59 -0.37
N TYR A 446 -14.37 10.28 -1.64
CA TYR A 446 -13.96 11.24 -2.65
C TYR A 446 -14.90 12.47 -2.68
N ALA A 447 -16.20 12.24 -2.58
CA ALA A 447 -17.19 13.32 -2.59
C ALA A 447 -17.21 14.15 -1.29
N HIS A 448 -16.85 13.57 -0.15
CA HIS A 448 -17.09 14.16 1.18
C HIS A 448 -15.87 14.76 1.85
N THR A 449 -14.67 14.36 1.49
CA THR A 449 -13.47 14.78 2.22
C THR A 449 -12.55 15.63 1.36
N ASP A 450 -12.10 16.76 1.90
CA ASP A 450 -11.16 17.63 1.21
C ASP A 450 -9.80 16.97 0.96
N GLN A 451 -9.41 16.02 1.80
CA GLN A 451 -8.15 15.29 1.65
C GLN A 451 -8.13 14.40 0.40
N TRP A 452 -9.29 14.01 -0.12
CA TRP A 452 -9.44 13.19 -1.31
C TRP A 452 -9.82 14.01 -2.56
N ARG A 453 -9.96 15.32 -2.39
CA ARG A 453 -10.28 16.21 -3.49
C ARG A 453 -9.03 16.54 -4.28
N TYR A 454 -8.83 15.74 -5.27
CA TYR A 454 -7.71 15.89 -6.21
C TYR A 454 -7.93 17.01 -7.23
N GLU A 455 -9.08 17.64 -7.26
CA GLU A 455 -9.39 18.77 -8.15
C GLU A 455 -8.41 19.95 -7.97
N LYS A 456 -7.85 20.06 -6.78
CA LYS A 456 -6.81 21.08 -6.49
C LYS A 456 -5.43 20.73 -7.06
N LEU A 457 -5.24 19.46 -7.44
CA LEU A 457 -3.99 19.00 -8.05
C LEU A 457 -3.97 19.10 -9.58
N GLY A 458 -5.05 19.62 -10.15
CA GLY A 458 -5.27 19.62 -11.59
C GLY A 458 -5.88 18.31 -12.06
N LEU A 459 -6.99 18.40 -12.75
CA LEU A 459 -7.73 17.27 -13.30
C LEU A 459 -6.85 16.33 -14.13
N ASP A 460 -5.84 16.88 -14.79
CA ASP A 460 -4.87 16.14 -15.59
C ASP A 460 -4.07 15.08 -14.79
N HIS A 461 -3.97 15.24 -13.48
CA HIS A 461 -3.28 14.28 -12.61
C HIS A 461 -4.20 13.23 -12.00
N VAL A 462 -5.49 13.51 -11.96
CA VAL A 462 -6.50 12.62 -11.35
C VAL A 462 -7.24 11.83 -12.41
N LEU A 463 -7.46 12.42 -13.56
CA LEU A 463 -8.19 11.83 -14.68
C LEU A 463 -7.42 10.71 -15.39
N LEU A 464 -6.13 10.55 -15.12
CA LEU A 464 -5.39 9.35 -15.55
C LEU A 464 -6.01 8.04 -15.05
N LEU A 465 -6.86 8.11 -14.01
CA LEU A 465 -7.62 6.96 -13.50
C LEU A 465 -9.07 6.93 -14.00
N VAL A 466 -9.64 8.06 -14.42
CA VAL A 466 -11.07 8.18 -14.77
C VAL A 466 -11.29 8.20 -16.27
N ASP A 467 -10.45 8.86 -17.04
CA ASP A 467 -10.55 8.85 -18.51
C ASP A 467 -10.21 7.49 -19.11
N ASP A 468 -9.33 6.72 -18.46
CA ASP A 468 -9.01 5.35 -18.86
C ASP A 468 -10.14 4.33 -18.53
N ILE A 469 -11.13 4.73 -17.74
CA ILE A 469 -12.28 3.88 -17.37
C ILE A 469 -13.51 4.21 -18.22
N SER A 470 -13.59 5.39 -18.80
CA SER A 470 -14.75 5.86 -19.57
C SER A 470 -14.70 5.54 -21.07
N THR A 471 -13.61 5.00 -21.54
CA THR A 471 -13.44 4.47 -22.91
C THR A 471 -13.19 2.98 -22.89
#